data_81b6d3352690cfe4092a0324691e72e3
#
_entry.id   81b6d3352690cfe4092a0324691e72e3
#
_cell.length_a   1.000
_cell.length_b   1.000
_cell.length_c   1.000
_cell.angle_alpha   90.00
_cell.angle_beta   90.00
_cell.angle_gamma   90.00
#
_symmetry.space_group_name_H-M   'P 1'
#
loop_
_entity.id
_entity.type
_entity.pdbx_description
1 polymer ?
#
loop_
_entity_poly.entity_id
_entity_poly.type
_entity_poly.pdbx_seq_one_letter_code
_entity_poly.pdbx_strand_id
1 'polypeptide(L)'
;GTLQRGLTPVKGERYKLNQEGALMQDWWSDIIKLLSHPARANLKYPTQKPRELLRRLIAAISKPGDKVADFFAGSGTLGEVCDELGRSWIMCDSSKLALQTSLYRLISAGTPPLAIAGTSHMPADNQTGILLLKKPEIRFEHGEEMLLAIGIDCFRPAALEKDIQAAKGGDYIEFWEIDPDYDGRCFNSCYQVIRPRHRFREPIPMEVSVKLIPKAGRLLAVKVWDVFANQTLAMVKLPTEIKLTISGPQKSPTLIA
;
A
#
# COMPACT_ATOMS: atom_id res chain seq x y z
N GLY A 1 23.98 -7.45 16.31
CA GLY A 1 25.42 -7.29 16.46
C GLY A 1 25.87 -5.97 15.88
N THR A 2 26.24 -5.00 16.70
CA THR A 2 26.76 -3.69 16.30
C THR A 2 28.16 -3.88 15.72
N LEU A 3 28.31 -3.69 14.42
CA LEU A 3 29.59 -3.63 13.75
C LEU A 3 30.27 -2.30 14.07
N GLN A 4 31.21 -2.31 15.01
CA GLN A 4 32.21 -1.24 15.11
C GLN A 4 33.26 -1.47 14.03
N ARG A 5 33.18 -0.75 12.92
CA ARG A 5 34.32 -0.57 12.02
C ARG A 5 34.98 0.76 12.34
N GLY A 6 36.29 0.68 12.68
CA GLY A 6 37.20 1.78 12.51
C GLY A 6 37.69 2.49 13.77
N LEU A 7 38.27 1.74 14.71
CA LEU A 7 39.34 2.28 15.52
C LEU A 7 40.54 1.32 15.38
N THR A 8 41.55 1.75 14.67
CA THR A 8 42.86 1.08 14.68
C THR A 8 43.44 1.22 16.07
N PRO A 9 43.74 0.16 16.82
CA PRO A 9 44.35 0.29 18.14
C PRO A 9 45.70 0.92 17.99
N VAL A 10 45.95 1.98 18.75
CA VAL A 10 47.30 2.47 19.00
C VAL A 10 48.02 1.36 19.74
N LYS A 11 49.23 1.03 19.31
CA LYS A 11 50.02 -0.10 19.75
C LYS A 11 50.10 -0.13 21.27
N GLY A 12 49.41 -1.08 21.93
CA GLY A 12 49.56 -1.37 23.37
C GLY A 12 48.28 -1.30 24.22
N GLU A 13 47.17 -0.71 23.79
CA GLU A 13 45.94 -0.66 24.59
C GLU A 13 44.88 -1.63 24.04
N ARG A 14 44.45 -2.57 24.88
CA ARG A 14 43.27 -3.39 24.62
C ARG A 14 42.03 -2.57 24.97
N TYR A 15 41.40 -1.95 24.00
CA TYR A 15 40.08 -1.32 24.21
C TYR A 15 39.06 -2.37 24.65
N LYS A 16 38.57 -2.26 25.87
CA LYS A 16 37.40 -3.01 26.31
C LYS A 16 36.20 -2.41 25.61
N LEU A 17 35.47 -3.21 24.80
CA LEU A 17 34.21 -2.81 24.27
C LEU A 17 33.25 -2.45 25.41
N ASN A 18 32.71 -1.22 25.39
CA ASN A 18 31.68 -0.84 26.33
C ASN A 18 30.46 -1.72 26.09
N GLN A 19 30.01 -2.46 27.10
CA GLN A 19 28.84 -3.37 27.00
C GLN A 19 27.54 -2.60 26.72
N GLU A 20 27.48 -1.34 27.09
CA GLU A 20 26.35 -0.44 26.84
C GLU A 20 26.34 0.14 25.41
N GLY A 21 27.37 -0.13 24.61
CA GLY A 21 27.53 0.38 23.23
C GLY A 21 28.29 1.71 23.19
N ALA A 22 28.37 2.29 21.99
CA ALA A 22 28.97 3.61 21.79
C ALA A 22 27.88 4.67 21.63
N LEU A 23 28.13 5.88 22.11
CA LEU A 23 27.25 7.03 21.85
C LEU A 23 27.10 7.26 20.34
N MET A 24 25.88 7.62 19.91
CA MET A 24 25.62 7.96 18.54
C MET A 24 26.41 9.24 18.17
N GLN A 25 27.11 9.17 17.04
CA GLN A 25 27.82 10.34 16.51
C GLN A 25 26.86 11.25 15.77
N ASP A 26 27.20 12.52 15.64
CA ASP A 26 26.43 13.56 14.95
C ASP A 26 26.66 13.56 13.41
N TRP A 27 27.61 12.75 12.92
CA TRP A 27 27.86 12.57 11.49
C TRP A 27 27.98 11.08 11.14
N TRP A 28 27.47 10.70 9.96
CA TRP A 28 27.37 9.30 9.53
C TRP A 28 27.89 9.12 8.11
N SER A 29 29.14 8.68 7.98
CA SER A 29 29.77 8.40 6.67
C SER A 29 29.40 7.04 6.09
N ASP A 30 28.82 6.17 6.90
CA ASP A 30 28.41 4.81 6.53
C ASP A 30 27.03 4.75 5.86
N ILE A 31 26.24 5.84 5.90
CA ILE A 31 24.98 5.94 5.19
C ILE A 31 25.22 6.38 3.76
N ILE A 32 25.04 5.45 2.84
CA ILE A 32 25.28 5.66 1.41
C ILE A 32 24.16 6.53 0.82
N LYS A 33 24.55 7.43 -0.11
CA LYS A 33 23.60 8.25 -0.86
C LYS A 33 22.63 7.38 -1.65
N LEU A 34 21.38 7.82 -1.76
CA LEU A 34 20.32 7.05 -2.41
C LEU A 34 20.63 6.68 -3.88
N LEU A 35 21.39 7.51 -4.60
CA LEU A 35 21.82 7.26 -5.98
C LEU A 35 22.64 5.98 -6.15
N SER A 36 23.31 5.54 -5.08
CA SER A 36 24.10 4.30 -5.04
C SER A 36 23.33 3.08 -4.57
N HIS A 37 22.05 3.24 -4.23
CA HIS A 37 21.19 2.13 -3.79
C HIS A 37 20.60 1.37 -4.98
N PRO A 38 20.24 0.09 -4.80
CA PRO A 38 19.52 -0.69 -5.81
C PRO A 38 18.23 0.03 -6.26
N ALA A 39 17.85 -0.17 -7.52
CA ALA A 39 16.66 0.46 -8.11
C ALA A 39 15.36 0.23 -7.30
N ARG A 40 15.27 -0.88 -6.55
CA ARG A 40 14.14 -1.19 -5.66
C ARG A 40 13.97 -0.19 -4.51
N ALA A 41 15.08 0.35 -3.99
CA ALA A 41 15.05 1.31 -2.88
C ALA A 41 14.74 2.74 -3.35
N ASN A 42 15.03 3.05 -4.63
CA ASN A 42 14.85 4.37 -5.20
C ASN A 42 13.55 4.44 -6.00
N LEU A 43 12.54 5.08 -5.41
CA LEU A 43 11.24 5.32 -6.07
C LEU A 43 11.27 6.53 -7.01
N LYS A 44 12.44 7.13 -7.25
CA LYS A 44 12.63 8.35 -8.05
C LYS A 44 11.86 9.56 -7.51
N TYR A 45 11.51 9.56 -6.23
CA TYR A 45 10.96 10.73 -5.57
C TYR A 45 12.08 11.73 -5.28
N PRO A 46 11.98 13.01 -5.69
CA PRO A 46 13.11 13.96 -5.71
C PRO A 46 13.84 14.14 -4.39
N THR A 47 13.11 14.10 -3.26
CA THR A 47 13.65 14.34 -1.91
C THR A 47 13.66 13.09 -1.04
N GLN A 48 13.62 11.90 -1.65
CA GLN A 48 13.63 10.63 -0.92
C GLN A 48 14.88 10.52 -0.03
N LYS A 49 14.68 10.17 1.23
CA LYS A 49 15.77 9.91 2.19
C LYS A 49 16.14 8.42 2.17
N PRO A 50 17.44 8.10 2.40
CA PRO A 50 17.87 6.72 2.58
C PRO A 50 17.15 6.06 3.76
N ARG A 51 16.71 4.81 3.60
CA ARG A 51 16.02 4.03 4.62
C ARG A 51 16.88 3.86 5.88
N GLU A 52 18.17 3.61 5.73
CA GLU A 52 19.12 3.46 6.85
C GLU A 52 19.25 4.72 7.72
N LEU A 53 19.11 5.91 7.11
CA LEU A 53 19.06 7.15 7.85
C LEU A 53 17.87 7.19 8.82
N LEU A 54 16.68 6.92 8.31
CA LEU A 54 15.45 6.93 9.13
C LEU A 54 15.46 5.77 10.13
N ARG A 55 15.94 4.59 9.74
CA ARG A 55 16.07 3.46 10.64
C ARG A 55 16.92 3.79 11.87
N ARG A 56 18.06 4.45 11.67
CA ARG A 56 18.95 4.89 12.75
C ARG A 56 18.30 5.93 13.64
N LEU A 57 17.66 6.94 13.04
CA LEU A 57 16.97 8.00 13.79
C LEU A 57 15.84 7.40 14.64
N ILE A 58 14.93 6.64 14.03
CA ILE A 58 13.76 6.07 14.72
C ILE A 58 14.20 5.11 15.84
N ALA A 59 15.21 4.28 15.61
CA ALA A 59 15.73 3.37 16.63
C ALA A 59 16.36 4.11 17.82
N ALA A 60 16.95 5.28 17.60
CA ALA A 60 17.57 6.07 18.64
C ALA A 60 16.59 6.86 19.51
N ILE A 61 15.48 7.35 18.92
CA ILE A 61 14.57 8.27 19.60
C ILE A 61 13.25 7.64 20.04
N SER A 62 13.03 6.36 19.73
CA SER A 62 11.77 5.68 20.04
C SER A 62 11.99 4.22 20.40
N LYS A 63 10.96 3.58 20.99
CA LYS A 63 10.90 2.15 21.35
C LYS A 63 9.81 1.44 20.54
N PRO A 64 9.87 0.11 20.37
CA PRO A 64 8.76 -0.66 19.85
C PRO A 64 7.45 -0.34 20.58
N GLY A 65 6.35 -0.14 19.81
CA GLY A 65 5.05 0.28 20.32
C GLY A 65 4.82 1.79 20.40
N ASP A 66 5.87 2.62 20.28
CA ASP A 66 5.72 4.07 20.25
C ASP A 66 5.01 4.54 18.98
N LYS A 67 4.46 5.77 19.05
CA LYS A 67 3.84 6.46 17.91
C LYS A 67 4.80 7.49 17.33
N VAL A 68 5.00 7.45 16.04
CA VAL A 68 5.88 8.35 15.28
C VAL A 68 5.05 9.14 14.28
N ALA A 69 5.28 10.44 14.15
CA ALA A 69 4.57 11.29 13.20
C ALA A 69 5.55 11.97 12.24
N ASP A 70 5.17 12.04 10.96
CA ASP A 70 5.85 12.79 9.91
C ASP A 70 4.83 13.60 9.11
N PHE A 71 4.86 14.91 9.24
CA PHE A 71 3.93 15.82 8.57
C PHE A 71 4.42 16.29 7.19
N PHE A 72 5.56 15.75 6.72
CA PHE A 72 6.17 16.01 5.41
C PHE A 72 6.70 14.71 4.80
N ALA A 73 5.83 13.72 4.75
CA ALA A 73 6.15 12.30 4.51
C ALA A 73 6.90 12.01 3.21
N GLY A 74 6.69 12.84 2.17
CA GLY A 74 7.35 12.68 0.88
C GLY A 74 7.11 11.29 0.29
N SER A 75 8.17 10.51 0.23
CA SER A 75 8.13 9.14 -0.33
C SER A 75 7.72 8.05 0.66
N GLY A 76 7.29 8.39 1.90
CA GLY A 76 6.81 7.42 2.89
C GLY A 76 7.87 6.51 3.50
N THR A 77 9.14 6.86 3.40
CA THR A 77 10.24 6.03 3.96
C THR A 77 10.10 5.82 5.46
N LEU A 78 9.55 6.82 6.18
CA LEU A 78 9.35 6.72 7.62
C LEU A 78 8.35 5.62 7.97
N GLY A 79 7.21 5.55 7.31
CA GLY A 79 6.18 4.53 7.58
C GLY A 79 6.72 3.11 7.40
N GLU A 80 7.42 2.84 6.29
CA GLU A 80 8.08 1.55 6.03
C GLU A 80 9.06 1.17 7.16
N VAL A 81 9.86 2.13 7.62
CA VAL A 81 10.83 1.90 8.69
C VAL A 81 10.15 1.70 10.04
N CYS A 82 9.08 2.44 10.32
CA CYS A 82 8.30 2.27 11.55
C CYS A 82 7.67 0.89 11.64
N ASP A 83 7.07 0.40 10.55
CA ASP A 83 6.51 -0.96 10.49
C ASP A 83 7.58 -2.02 10.77
N GLU A 84 8.76 -1.90 10.14
CA GLU A 84 9.87 -2.82 10.37
C GLU A 84 10.33 -2.84 11.84
N LEU A 85 10.35 -1.67 12.46
CA LEU A 85 10.82 -1.52 13.84
C LEU A 85 9.72 -1.70 14.88
N GLY A 86 8.47 -2.00 14.49
CA GLY A 86 7.32 -2.21 15.37
C GLY A 86 6.81 -0.93 16.02
N ARG A 87 6.84 0.19 15.31
CA ARG A 87 6.26 1.47 15.72
C ARG A 87 4.96 1.73 14.97
N SER A 88 3.98 2.32 15.65
CA SER A 88 2.82 2.92 14.97
C SER A 88 3.21 4.26 14.36
N TRP A 89 2.58 4.65 13.26
CA TRP A 89 2.93 5.91 12.61
C TRP A 89 1.72 6.66 12.07
N ILE A 90 1.91 7.96 11.91
CA ILE A 90 0.99 8.87 11.21
C ILE A 90 1.84 9.68 10.24
N MET A 91 1.44 9.71 8.97
CA MET A 91 2.12 10.48 7.94
C MET A 91 1.15 11.41 7.25
N CYS A 92 1.59 12.62 6.92
CA CYS A 92 0.84 13.59 6.13
C CYS A 92 1.73 14.17 5.02
N ASP A 93 1.12 14.53 3.91
CA ASP A 93 1.76 15.32 2.87
C ASP A 93 0.68 16.08 2.07
N SER A 94 1.00 17.26 1.56
CA SER A 94 0.10 18.03 0.72
C SER A 94 0.16 17.65 -0.76
N SER A 95 1.19 16.91 -1.16
CA SER A 95 1.41 16.49 -2.54
C SER A 95 0.71 15.18 -2.88
N LYS A 96 -0.11 15.16 -3.92
CA LYS A 96 -0.72 13.93 -4.46
C LYS A 96 0.35 12.89 -4.84
N LEU A 97 1.46 13.34 -5.44
CA LEU A 97 2.57 12.47 -5.80
C LEU A 97 3.26 11.85 -4.58
N ALA A 98 3.41 12.63 -3.49
CA ALA A 98 3.95 12.12 -2.24
C ALA A 98 3.04 11.04 -1.66
N LEU A 99 1.74 11.30 -1.61
CA LEU A 99 0.76 10.34 -1.09
C LEU A 99 0.76 9.06 -1.91
N GLN A 100 0.70 9.15 -3.25
CA GLN A 100 0.77 7.98 -4.14
C GLN A 100 2.07 7.19 -3.95
N THR A 101 3.22 7.89 -3.89
CA THR A 101 4.53 7.25 -3.73
C THR A 101 4.64 6.55 -2.38
N SER A 102 4.13 7.18 -1.31
CA SER A 102 4.10 6.61 0.03
C SER A 102 3.24 5.35 0.09
N LEU A 103 2.02 5.41 -0.46
CA LEU A 103 1.12 4.25 -0.54
C LEU A 103 1.75 3.12 -1.35
N TYR A 104 2.29 3.43 -2.52
CA TYR A 104 3.00 2.43 -3.33
C TYR A 104 4.12 1.74 -2.55
N ARG A 105 4.92 2.50 -1.80
CA ARG A 105 6.00 1.97 -0.95
C ARG A 105 5.46 1.02 0.11
N LEU A 106 4.48 1.48 0.88
CA LEU A 106 3.90 0.74 2.00
C LEU A 106 3.24 -0.56 1.54
N ILE A 107 2.43 -0.49 0.49
CA ILE A 107 1.79 -1.66 -0.11
C ILE A 107 2.84 -2.65 -0.62
N SER A 108 3.89 -2.15 -1.31
CA SER A 108 4.99 -3.01 -1.82
C SER A 108 5.81 -3.65 -0.71
N ALA A 109 5.87 -3.04 0.46
CA ALA A 109 6.53 -3.55 1.66
C ALA A 109 5.66 -4.56 2.43
N GLY A 110 4.38 -4.71 2.07
CA GLY A 110 3.43 -5.58 2.76
C GLY A 110 2.91 -4.99 4.07
N THR A 111 2.86 -3.67 4.17
CA THR A 111 2.27 -2.97 5.32
C THR A 111 0.82 -3.43 5.55
N PRO A 112 0.38 -3.58 6.81
CA PRO A 112 -1.02 -3.87 7.16
C PRO A 112 -2.02 -2.87 6.56
N PRO A 113 -3.33 -3.15 6.62
CA PRO A 113 -4.36 -2.24 6.14
C PRO A 113 -4.17 -0.80 6.65
N LEU A 114 -4.32 0.17 5.75
CA LEU A 114 -4.05 1.59 5.99
C LEU A 114 -5.34 2.40 6.04
N ALA A 115 -5.45 3.32 7.01
CA ALA A 115 -6.48 4.34 7.01
C ALA A 115 -5.99 5.59 6.28
N ILE A 116 -6.73 6.02 5.26
CA ILE A 116 -6.40 7.18 4.43
C ILE A 116 -7.49 8.23 4.61
N ALA A 117 -7.15 9.33 5.28
CA ALA A 117 -8.05 10.44 5.51
C ALA A 117 -7.58 11.71 4.81
N GLY A 118 -8.51 12.45 4.22
CA GLY A 118 -8.26 13.80 3.70
C GLY A 118 -8.62 14.86 4.73
N THR A 119 -7.91 16.00 4.71
CA THR A 119 -8.23 17.17 5.57
C THR A 119 -9.43 17.97 5.06
N SER A 120 -9.78 17.84 3.79
CA SER A 120 -11.02 18.33 3.19
C SER A 120 -11.89 17.13 2.87
N HIS A 121 -13.20 17.24 3.08
CA HIS A 121 -14.15 16.33 2.47
C HIS A 121 -13.74 16.21 1.00
N MET A 122 -13.35 15.00 0.58
CA MET A 122 -13.23 14.76 -0.86
C MET A 122 -14.65 14.78 -1.39
N PRO A 123 -15.09 15.88 -2.05
CA PRO A 123 -16.41 15.89 -2.63
C PRO A 123 -16.48 14.74 -3.64
N ALA A 124 -17.61 14.08 -3.70
CA ALA A 124 -17.89 13.08 -4.73
C ALA A 124 -17.66 13.62 -6.15
N ASP A 125 -17.68 14.93 -6.32
CA ASP A 125 -17.47 15.65 -7.57
C ASP A 125 -16.00 15.81 -8.01
N ASN A 126 -15.03 15.49 -7.16
CA ASN A 126 -13.62 15.44 -7.57
C ASN A 126 -13.23 14.07 -8.16
N GLN A 127 -14.17 13.39 -8.84
CA GLN A 127 -13.82 12.25 -9.66
C GLN A 127 -12.94 12.72 -10.81
N THR A 128 -11.64 12.46 -10.68
CA THR A 128 -10.63 12.83 -11.68
C THR A 128 -10.61 11.86 -12.86
N GLY A 129 -11.55 10.91 -12.92
CA GLY A 129 -11.65 9.93 -14.01
C GLY A 129 -13.01 9.20 -14.00
N ILE A 130 -13.17 8.27 -14.94
CA ILE A 130 -14.31 7.35 -15.01
C ILE A 130 -13.86 6.00 -14.49
N LEU A 131 -14.53 5.49 -13.46
CA LEU A 131 -14.31 4.16 -12.90
C LEU A 131 -15.65 3.41 -12.84
N LEU A 132 -15.76 2.37 -13.64
CA LEU A 132 -16.90 1.47 -13.65
C LEU A 132 -16.49 0.12 -13.07
N LEU A 133 -17.27 -0.36 -12.13
CA LEU A 133 -17.04 -1.66 -11.51
C LEU A 133 -17.93 -2.72 -12.16
N LYS A 134 -17.41 -3.92 -12.31
CA LYS A 134 -18.23 -5.10 -12.61
C LYS A 134 -19.22 -5.32 -11.46
N LYS A 135 -20.34 -5.95 -11.76
CA LYS A 135 -21.27 -6.38 -10.70
C LYS A 135 -20.52 -7.35 -9.77
N PRO A 136 -20.44 -7.07 -8.46
CA PRO A 136 -19.78 -7.97 -7.54
C PRO A 136 -20.44 -9.35 -7.51
N GLU A 137 -19.62 -10.40 -7.52
CA GLU A 137 -20.10 -11.78 -7.38
C GLU A 137 -19.81 -12.27 -5.97
N ILE A 138 -20.83 -12.83 -5.32
CA ILE A 138 -20.73 -13.37 -3.97
C ILE A 138 -20.80 -14.88 -4.06
N ARG A 139 -19.80 -15.55 -3.49
CA ARG A 139 -19.77 -17.01 -3.33
C ARG A 139 -19.51 -17.33 -1.85
N PHE A 140 -20.02 -18.45 -1.38
CA PHE A 140 -19.75 -18.97 -0.04
C PHE A 140 -18.85 -20.19 -0.15
N GLU A 141 -17.76 -20.19 0.60
CA GLU A 141 -16.91 -21.35 0.79
C GLU A 141 -17.41 -22.17 2.01
N HIS A 142 -16.78 -23.31 2.28
CA HIS A 142 -17.12 -24.17 3.42
C HIS A 142 -16.95 -23.39 4.73
N GLY A 143 -18.05 -23.15 5.43
CA GLY A 143 -18.12 -22.33 6.62
C GLY A 143 -18.92 -21.03 6.40
N GLU A 144 -18.71 -20.07 7.27
CA GLU A 144 -19.37 -18.75 7.22
C GLU A 144 -18.56 -17.71 6.40
N GLU A 145 -17.52 -18.14 5.68
CA GLU A 145 -16.69 -17.23 4.89
C GLU A 145 -17.34 -16.90 3.56
N MET A 146 -17.48 -15.61 3.31
CA MET A 146 -17.94 -15.06 2.04
C MET A 146 -16.75 -14.70 1.16
N LEU A 147 -16.69 -15.26 -0.04
CA LEU A 147 -15.76 -14.87 -1.09
C LEU A 147 -16.47 -13.86 -2.00
N LEU A 148 -15.91 -12.66 -2.08
CA LEU A 148 -16.43 -11.58 -2.90
C LEU A 148 -15.49 -11.30 -4.06
N ALA A 149 -15.92 -11.57 -5.29
CA ALA A 149 -15.20 -11.17 -6.49
C ALA A 149 -15.56 -9.73 -6.85
N ILE A 150 -14.52 -8.90 -6.98
CA ILE A 150 -14.61 -7.48 -7.30
C ILE A 150 -13.76 -7.22 -8.52
N GLY A 151 -14.33 -6.54 -9.53
CA GLY A 151 -13.61 -6.23 -10.75
C GLY A 151 -13.85 -4.81 -11.24
N ILE A 152 -12.84 -4.26 -11.90
CA ILE A 152 -12.91 -3.02 -12.65
C ILE A 152 -13.33 -3.39 -14.08
N ASP A 153 -14.46 -2.86 -14.52
CA ASP A 153 -14.95 -3.03 -15.88
C ASP A 153 -14.30 -2.04 -16.84
N CYS A 154 -14.25 -0.78 -16.43
CA CYS A 154 -13.64 0.28 -17.21
C CYS A 154 -12.97 1.30 -16.29
N PHE A 155 -11.78 1.76 -16.68
CA PHE A 155 -11.12 2.91 -16.07
C PHE A 155 -10.63 3.86 -17.15
N ARG A 156 -10.90 5.17 -16.98
CA ARG A 156 -10.41 6.23 -17.86
C ARG A 156 -9.95 7.42 -16.98
N PRO A 157 -8.65 7.78 -17.00
CA PRO A 157 -8.16 8.96 -16.32
C PRO A 157 -8.77 10.24 -16.88
N ALA A 158 -8.98 11.25 -16.04
CA ALA A 158 -9.48 12.56 -16.49
C ALA A 158 -8.46 13.33 -17.34
N ALA A 159 -7.16 13.05 -17.16
CA ALA A 159 -6.09 13.71 -17.88
C ALA A 159 -5.97 13.31 -19.37
N LEU A 160 -6.71 12.28 -19.79
CA LEU A 160 -6.71 11.87 -21.18
C LEU A 160 -7.70 12.70 -22.00
N GLU A 161 -7.23 13.37 -23.04
CA GLU A 161 -8.07 13.98 -24.05
C GLU A 161 -8.98 12.92 -24.71
N LYS A 162 -10.17 13.35 -25.17
CA LYS A 162 -11.23 12.45 -25.65
C LYS A 162 -10.79 11.57 -26.83
N ASP A 163 -9.72 11.95 -27.55
CA ASP A 163 -9.30 11.33 -28.81
C ASP A 163 -8.12 10.35 -28.68
N ILE A 164 -7.59 10.11 -27.51
CA ILE A 164 -6.56 9.08 -27.34
C ILE A 164 -7.26 7.72 -27.28
N GLN A 165 -7.43 7.13 -28.47
CA GLN A 165 -7.86 5.75 -28.61
C GLN A 165 -6.78 4.80 -28.09
N ALA A 166 -7.25 3.87 -27.23
CA ALA A 166 -6.74 2.51 -27.18
C ALA A 166 -5.52 2.16 -26.35
N ALA A 167 -5.24 2.81 -25.25
CA ALA A 167 -4.65 2.05 -24.18
C ALA A 167 -5.77 1.36 -23.39
N LYS A 168 -5.67 0.07 -23.12
CA LYS A 168 -6.62 -0.64 -22.24
C LYS A 168 -6.63 0.08 -20.90
N GLY A 169 -7.80 0.34 -20.31
CA GLY A 169 -7.93 1.14 -19.08
C GLY A 169 -6.96 0.75 -17.96
N GLY A 170 -6.60 -0.54 -17.87
CA GLY A 170 -5.60 -1.04 -16.95
C GLY A 170 -4.18 -0.49 -17.13
N ASP A 171 -3.82 0.02 -18.32
CA ASP A 171 -2.47 0.55 -18.56
C ASP A 171 -2.20 1.86 -17.81
N TYR A 172 -3.25 2.57 -17.46
CA TYR A 172 -3.17 3.82 -16.69
C TYR A 172 -3.29 3.63 -15.19
N ILE A 173 -3.55 2.42 -14.70
CA ILE A 173 -3.66 2.12 -13.26
C ILE A 173 -2.28 1.77 -12.70
N GLU A 174 -1.81 2.54 -11.73
CA GLU A 174 -0.60 2.22 -10.97
C GLU A 174 -0.89 1.16 -9.90
N PHE A 175 -1.96 1.35 -9.14
CA PHE A 175 -2.53 0.38 -8.21
C PHE A 175 -3.99 0.73 -7.90
N TRP A 176 -4.73 -0.24 -7.34
CA TRP A 176 -6.05 -0.01 -6.84
C TRP A 176 -6.30 -0.73 -5.52
N GLU A 177 -7.24 -0.20 -4.78
CA GLU A 177 -7.47 -0.52 -3.38
C GLU A 177 -8.96 -0.76 -3.13
N ILE A 178 -9.26 -1.57 -2.12
CA ILE A 178 -10.62 -1.92 -1.73
C ILE A 178 -10.80 -1.63 -0.24
N ASP A 179 -11.82 -0.86 0.07
CA ASP A 179 -12.42 -0.74 1.39
C ASP A 179 -13.76 -1.49 1.39
N PRO A 180 -13.83 -2.64 2.06
CA PRO A 180 -15.04 -3.44 2.06
C PRO A 180 -16.17 -2.88 2.94
N ASP A 181 -15.88 -1.93 3.83
CA ASP A 181 -16.81 -1.35 4.81
C ASP A 181 -16.70 0.18 4.87
N TYR A 182 -16.68 0.83 3.72
CA TYR A 182 -16.49 2.26 3.62
C TYR A 182 -17.58 3.07 4.34
N ASP A 183 -17.18 3.98 5.22
CA ASP A 183 -18.08 4.80 6.02
C ASP A 183 -18.44 6.15 5.39
N GLY A 184 -17.91 6.44 4.20
CA GLY A 184 -18.09 7.73 3.50
C GLY A 184 -17.11 8.83 3.95
N ARG A 185 -16.20 8.55 4.88
CA ARG A 185 -15.26 9.56 5.43
C ARG A 185 -13.80 9.12 5.32
N CYS A 186 -13.46 7.99 5.93
CA CYS A 186 -12.12 7.47 5.96
C CYS A 186 -12.04 6.21 5.10
N PHE A 187 -11.15 6.21 4.10
CA PHE A 187 -10.93 5.03 3.26
C PHE A 187 -9.94 4.09 3.93
N ASN A 188 -10.39 2.91 4.30
CA ASN A 188 -9.55 1.86 4.87
C ASN A 188 -9.06 0.94 3.75
N SER A 189 -7.82 1.11 3.33
CA SER A 189 -7.19 0.27 2.31
C SER A 189 -6.90 -1.12 2.86
N CYS A 190 -7.91 -2.00 2.81
CA CYS A 190 -7.81 -3.36 3.36
C CYS A 190 -7.19 -4.33 2.36
N TYR A 191 -7.47 -4.17 1.08
CA TYR A 191 -6.94 -5.00 0.00
C TYR A 191 -6.37 -4.12 -1.09
N GLN A 192 -5.22 -4.53 -1.64
CA GLN A 192 -4.50 -3.76 -2.64
C GLN A 192 -4.07 -4.64 -3.80
N VAL A 193 -4.18 -4.08 -4.99
CA VAL A 193 -3.67 -4.66 -6.24
C VAL A 193 -2.68 -3.69 -6.84
N ILE A 194 -1.43 -4.09 -6.91
CA ILE A 194 -0.32 -3.24 -7.31
C ILE A 194 0.32 -3.76 -8.59
N ARG A 195 0.74 -2.84 -9.45
CA ARG A 195 1.60 -3.15 -10.58
C ARG A 195 3.07 -3.15 -10.12
N PRO A 196 3.76 -4.31 -10.16
CA PRO A 196 5.17 -4.35 -9.79
C PRO A 196 6.01 -3.51 -10.76
N ARG A 197 6.83 -2.58 -10.25
CA ARG A 197 7.64 -1.67 -11.10
C ARG A 197 8.66 -2.38 -11.98
N HIS A 198 9.13 -3.56 -11.60
CA HIS A 198 10.02 -4.40 -12.41
C HIS A 198 9.27 -5.20 -13.49
N ARG A 199 7.94 -5.20 -13.45
CA ARG A 199 7.05 -5.89 -14.39
C ARG A 199 6.01 -4.96 -15.01
N PHE A 200 6.39 -3.72 -15.25
CA PHE A 200 5.47 -2.69 -15.77
C PHE A 200 4.86 -3.03 -17.15
N ARG A 201 5.35 -4.05 -17.84
CA ARG A 201 4.76 -4.59 -19.07
C ARG A 201 3.64 -5.60 -18.80
N GLU A 202 3.54 -6.13 -17.59
CA GLU A 202 2.45 -7.02 -17.21
C GLU A 202 1.19 -6.19 -16.94
N PRO A 203 0.02 -6.60 -17.45
CA PRO A 203 -1.23 -5.92 -17.14
C PRO A 203 -1.53 -6.07 -15.65
N ILE A 204 -2.04 -4.99 -15.05
CA ILE A 204 -2.52 -5.06 -13.66
C ILE A 204 -3.78 -5.96 -13.62
N PRO A 205 -3.93 -6.85 -12.63
CA PRO A 205 -5.16 -7.59 -12.44
C PRO A 205 -6.35 -6.64 -12.28
N MET A 206 -7.36 -6.79 -13.12
CA MET A 206 -8.58 -5.97 -13.08
C MET A 206 -9.70 -6.61 -12.25
N GLU A 207 -9.44 -7.76 -11.64
CA GLU A 207 -10.38 -8.49 -10.81
C GLU A 207 -9.62 -9.25 -9.72
N VAL A 208 -10.19 -9.26 -8.51
CA VAL A 208 -9.68 -10.03 -7.37
C VAL A 208 -10.84 -10.61 -6.56
N SER A 209 -10.55 -11.69 -5.84
CA SER A 209 -11.46 -12.26 -4.87
C SER A 209 -10.95 -12.02 -3.47
N VAL A 210 -11.79 -11.46 -2.61
CA VAL A 210 -11.47 -11.15 -1.22
C VAL A 210 -12.37 -11.94 -0.27
N LYS A 211 -11.78 -12.44 0.81
CA LYS A 211 -12.53 -13.14 1.87
C LYS A 211 -13.05 -12.14 2.88
N LEU A 212 -14.33 -12.21 3.17
CA LEU A 212 -15.01 -11.29 4.06
C LEU A 212 -15.97 -12.04 4.99
N ILE A 213 -16.20 -11.48 6.17
CA ILE A 213 -17.31 -11.91 7.01
C ILE A 213 -18.60 -11.38 6.40
N PRO A 214 -19.67 -12.19 6.23
CA PRO A 214 -20.94 -11.75 5.70
C PRO A 214 -21.52 -10.57 6.49
N LYS A 215 -21.90 -9.50 5.80
CA LYS A 215 -22.53 -8.31 6.38
C LYS A 215 -23.50 -7.72 5.39
N ALA A 216 -24.76 -7.66 5.76
CA ALA A 216 -25.84 -7.15 4.93
C ALA A 216 -25.71 -5.63 4.69
N GLY A 217 -26.03 -5.16 3.48
CA GLY A 217 -26.04 -3.75 3.14
C GLY A 217 -24.68 -3.04 3.20
N ARG A 218 -23.58 -3.80 3.16
CA ARG A 218 -22.21 -3.31 3.16
C ARG A 218 -21.98 -2.34 2.01
N LEU A 219 -21.36 -1.19 2.30
CA LEU A 219 -20.89 -0.25 1.28
C LEU A 219 -19.43 -0.58 0.96
N LEU A 220 -19.20 -1.08 -0.23
CA LEU A 220 -17.88 -1.34 -0.77
C LEU A 220 -17.38 -0.12 -1.52
N ALA A 221 -16.15 0.28 -1.29
CA ALA A 221 -15.47 1.31 -2.07
C ALA A 221 -14.23 0.75 -2.76
N VAL A 222 -14.05 1.11 -4.02
CA VAL A 222 -12.85 0.82 -4.81
C VAL A 222 -12.21 2.14 -5.20
N LYS A 223 -10.93 2.28 -4.91
CA LYS A 223 -10.14 3.47 -5.24
C LYS A 223 -9.04 3.09 -6.21
N VAL A 224 -8.95 3.80 -7.31
CA VAL A 224 -7.90 3.63 -8.32
C VAL A 224 -6.95 4.83 -8.25
N TRP A 225 -5.66 4.54 -8.26
CA TRP A 225 -4.59 5.52 -8.45
C TRP A 225 -4.02 5.37 -9.85
N ASP A 226 -4.06 6.44 -10.62
CA ASP A 226 -3.53 6.46 -11.97
C ASP A 226 -2.06 6.87 -12.02
N VAL A 227 -1.43 6.66 -13.16
CA VAL A 227 -0.02 7.00 -13.40
C VAL A 227 0.28 8.51 -13.32
N PHE A 228 -0.74 9.35 -13.24
CA PHE A 228 -0.66 10.81 -13.09
C PHE A 228 -0.83 11.27 -11.64
N ALA A 229 -0.86 10.34 -10.68
CA ALA A 229 -1.11 10.57 -9.26
C ALA A 229 -2.51 11.13 -8.94
N ASN A 230 -3.49 10.89 -9.81
CA ASN A 230 -4.88 11.16 -9.50
C ASN A 230 -5.55 9.94 -8.91
N GLN A 231 -6.62 10.17 -8.15
CA GLN A 231 -7.42 9.12 -7.55
C GLN A 231 -8.86 9.20 -8.04
N THR A 232 -9.45 8.05 -8.29
CA THR A 232 -10.84 7.92 -8.67
C THR A 232 -11.50 6.89 -7.76
N LEU A 233 -12.63 7.23 -7.17
CA LEU A 233 -13.38 6.40 -6.23
C LEU A 233 -14.70 5.95 -6.87
N ALA A 234 -15.00 4.67 -6.77
CA ALA A 234 -16.32 4.12 -7.07
C ALA A 234 -16.84 3.33 -5.87
N MET A 235 -18.14 3.36 -5.68
CA MET A 235 -18.80 2.69 -4.56
C MET A 235 -19.92 1.79 -5.07
N VAL A 236 -20.09 0.65 -4.40
CA VAL A 236 -21.19 -0.27 -4.67
C VAL A 236 -21.75 -0.80 -3.35
N LYS A 237 -23.07 -0.74 -3.22
CA LYS A 237 -23.76 -1.30 -2.06
C LYS A 237 -24.07 -2.77 -2.33
N LEU A 238 -23.60 -3.64 -1.44
CA LEU A 238 -23.93 -5.07 -1.52
C LEU A 238 -25.40 -5.31 -1.12
N PRO A 239 -26.04 -6.38 -1.60
CA PRO A 239 -27.42 -6.70 -1.27
C PRO A 239 -27.65 -6.80 0.24
N THR A 240 -28.82 -6.36 0.69
CA THR A 240 -29.26 -6.48 2.09
C THR A 240 -29.62 -7.92 2.46
N GLU A 241 -30.03 -8.73 1.50
CA GLU A 241 -30.27 -10.16 1.67
C GLU A 241 -29.17 -10.94 0.97
N ILE A 242 -28.29 -11.56 1.73
CA ILE A 242 -27.29 -12.47 1.21
C ILE A 242 -27.88 -13.88 1.30
N LYS A 243 -28.48 -14.37 0.21
CA LYS A 243 -28.99 -15.73 0.15
C LYS A 243 -27.83 -16.70 0.02
N LEU A 244 -27.70 -17.59 0.98
CA LEU A 244 -26.81 -18.76 0.92
C LEU A 244 -27.31 -19.68 -0.20
N THR A 245 -26.77 -19.55 -1.40
CA THR A 245 -26.97 -20.57 -2.44
C THR A 245 -25.94 -21.67 -2.17
N ILE A 246 -26.33 -22.67 -1.40
CA ILE A 246 -25.54 -23.89 -1.22
C ILE A 246 -25.63 -24.63 -2.57
N SER A 247 -24.56 -24.51 -3.37
CA SER A 247 -24.39 -25.40 -4.52
C SER A 247 -24.16 -26.81 -3.97
N GLY A 248 -25.19 -27.64 -4.06
CA GLY A 248 -25.09 -29.06 -3.68
C GLY A 248 -23.96 -29.75 -4.47
N PRO A 249 -23.45 -30.87 -3.98
CA PRO A 249 -22.36 -31.57 -4.60
C PRO A 249 -22.73 -31.95 -6.05
N GLN A 250 -21.96 -31.45 -7.02
CA GLN A 250 -22.03 -31.95 -8.39
C GLN A 250 -21.66 -33.42 -8.33
N LYS A 251 -22.64 -34.29 -8.68
CA LYS A 251 -22.41 -35.70 -8.86
C LYS A 251 -21.31 -35.88 -9.91
N SER A 252 -20.19 -36.43 -9.50
CA SER A 252 -19.14 -36.87 -10.40
C SER A 252 -19.76 -37.82 -11.45
N PRO A 253 -19.43 -37.71 -12.75
CA PRO A 253 -19.89 -38.69 -13.74
C PRO A 253 -19.22 -40.03 -13.41
N THR A 254 -20.04 -41.02 -13.17
CA THR A 254 -19.62 -42.42 -13.02
C THR A 254 -19.07 -42.89 -14.37
N LEU A 255 -17.76 -43.11 -14.45
CA LEU A 255 -17.15 -43.86 -15.54
C LEU A 255 -17.64 -45.30 -15.42
N ILE A 256 -18.43 -45.74 -16.39
CA ILE A 256 -18.73 -47.16 -16.64
C ILE A 256 -17.57 -47.67 -17.52
N ALA A 257 -16.92 -48.69 -17.05
CA ALA A 257 -15.86 -49.42 -17.74
C ALA A 257 -16.41 -50.19 -18.94
#